data_1b0f4fd91f4cf3c8a07333708620840c
#
_entry.id   1b0f4fd91f4cf3c8a07333708620840c
#
_cell.length_a   1.000
_cell.length_b   1.000
_cell.length_c   1.000
_cell.angle_alpha   90.00
_cell.angle_beta   90.00
_cell.angle_gamma   90.00
#
_symmetry.space_group_name_H-M   'P 1'
#
loop_
_entity.id
_entity.type
_entity.pdbx_description
1 polymer ?
#
loop_
_entity_poly.entity_id
_entity_poly.type
_entity_poly.pdbx_seq_one_letter_code
_entity_poly.pdbx_strand_id
1 'polypeptide(L)'
;MAIYRWLLRLAAPSLARDYGAAMEETLAARMREAGAGTFAQRARFWRRELAMLAQLAWDERVGEGRIGARRRRREFNRFKAGPMDTVGQELHQAWRRLCRSPAFTTASVLTLALAIGANAAIFAVVERVVLNPLPYPESDRLITLDHGSVVLKVASGMETTPGLYFVYKNRSRSLESAAIWGMGDRTLLGRGEPERLTVSHTTPSLTTVLRVRPAIGRWFTEDEGRPGGPKAVVLSHGLWTRRFGSSPAVIGESIVLDGQPYDVIGVMPAGFAYPFPRVEVWTTHQVDESMGFGLFGWSGVARLRDGVTLETAQAELQGLIAGIADAYPDDPRAVGNVQTRLTFVGTALKT
;
A
#
# COMPACT_ATOMS: atom_id res chain seq x y z
N MET A 1 -10.55 8.26 26.72
CA MET A 1 -10.74 8.69 28.14
C MET A 1 -9.72 8.04 29.08
N ALA A 2 -9.52 6.72 29.10
CA ALA A 2 -8.55 6.08 30.02
C ALA A 2 -7.12 6.64 29.90
N ILE A 3 -6.63 6.86 28.66
CA ILE A 3 -5.29 7.40 28.38
C ILE A 3 -5.15 8.85 28.91
N TYR A 4 -6.17 9.69 28.73
CA TYR A 4 -6.15 11.06 29.22
C TYR A 4 -6.09 11.11 30.75
N ARG A 5 -6.86 10.28 31.43
CA ARG A 5 -6.84 10.14 32.90
C ARG A 5 -5.46 9.70 33.41
N TRP A 6 -4.84 8.77 32.70
CA TRP A 6 -3.49 8.32 33.01
C TRP A 6 -2.44 9.43 32.82
N LEU A 7 -2.51 10.15 31.69
CA LEU A 7 -1.64 11.29 31.42
C LEU A 7 -1.83 12.43 32.43
N LEU A 8 -3.06 12.75 32.82
CA LEU A 8 -3.36 13.77 33.81
C LEU A 8 -2.79 13.41 35.18
N ARG A 9 -2.92 12.16 35.62
CA ARG A 9 -2.33 11.67 36.89
C ARG A 9 -0.80 11.72 36.89
N LEU A 10 -0.18 11.50 35.73
CA LEU A 10 1.27 11.52 35.58
C LEU A 10 1.83 12.95 35.51
N ALA A 11 1.09 13.84 34.85
CA ALA A 11 1.49 15.21 34.57
C ALA A 11 1.23 16.14 35.77
N ALA A 12 0.08 16.02 36.42
CA ALA A 12 -0.37 16.91 37.49
C ALA A 12 -1.19 16.15 38.56
N PRO A 13 -0.52 15.40 39.49
CA PRO A 13 -1.20 14.52 40.44
C PRO A 13 -2.13 15.23 41.42
N SER A 14 -1.84 16.48 41.84
CA SER A 14 -2.70 17.26 42.72
C SER A 14 -3.97 17.70 42.00
N LEU A 15 -3.87 18.27 40.81
CA LEU A 15 -4.99 18.69 39.97
C LEU A 15 -5.86 17.51 39.55
N ALA A 16 -5.26 16.35 39.27
CA ALA A 16 -5.99 15.13 38.94
C ALA A 16 -6.86 14.63 40.10
N ARG A 17 -6.44 14.86 41.35
CA ARG A 17 -7.20 14.50 42.55
C ARG A 17 -8.39 15.44 42.79
N ASP A 18 -8.17 16.75 42.63
CA ASP A 18 -9.15 17.75 43.04
C ASP A 18 -10.15 18.08 41.91
N TYR A 19 -9.70 18.02 40.65
CA TYR A 19 -10.49 18.46 39.50
C TYR A 19 -10.57 17.42 38.35
N GLY A 20 -10.06 16.21 38.52
CA GLY A 20 -9.93 15.21 37.46
C GLY A 20 -11.24 14.87 36.78
N ALA A 21 -12.35 14.75 37.52
CA ALA A 21 -13.68 14.46 36.99
C ALA A 21 -14.21 15.62 36.12
N ALA A 22 -14.07 16.86 36.57
CA ALA A 22 -14.52 18.04 35.83
C ALA A 22 -13.70 18.25 34.52
N MET A 23 -12.41 17.94 34.56
CA MET A 23 -11.54 18.02 33.38
C MET A 23 -11.88 16.94 32.35
N GLU A 24 -12.24 15.74 32.79
CA GLU A 24 -12.72 14.67 31.88
C GLU A 24 -14.05 15.04 31.23
N GLU A 25 -14.98 15.60 31.97
CA GLU A 25 -16.27 16.05 31.45
C GLU A 25 -16.10 17.17 30.39
N THR A 26 -15.22 18.14 30.71
CA THR A 26 -14.89 19.23 29.76
C THR A 26 -14.24 18.71 28.50
N LEU A 27 -13.30 17.77 28.60
CA LEU A 27 -12.69 17.15 27.45
C LEU A 27 -13.71 16.36 26.62
N ALA A 28 -14.61 15.63 27.28
CA ALA A 28 -15.66 14.87 26.60
C ALA A 28 -16.66 15.80 25.86
N ALA A 29 -16.96 16.95 26.43
CA ALA A 29 -17.78 17.97 25.76
C ALA A 29 -17.09 18.52 24.51
N ARG A 30 -15.82 18.94 24.64
CA ARG A 30 -15.01 19.44 23.52
C ARG A 30 -14.75 18.40 22.44
N MET A 31 -14.60 17.13 22.78
CA MET A 31 -14.49 16.04 21.80
C MET A 31 -15.79 15.81 21.03
N ARG A 32 -16.94 15.99 21.66
CA ARG A 32 -18.25 15.91 20.98
C ARG A 32 -18.42 17.05 19.99
N GLU A 33 -18.02 18.27 20.35
CA GLU A 33 -18.02 19.43 19.45
C GLU A 33 -17.04 19.28 18.28
N ALA A 34 -15.86 18.66 18.51
CA ALA A 34 -14.84 18.41 17.49
C ALA A 34 -15.11 17.16 16.62
N GLY A 35 -16.14 16.38 16.94
CA GLY A 35 -16.38 15.03 16.38
C GLY A 35 -16.69 14.93 14.89
N ALA A 36 -16.99 16.03 14.19
CA ALA A 36 -17.28 16.10 12.77
C ALA A 36 -16.14 16.67 11.91
N GLY A 37 -14.97 16.92 12.47
CA GLY A 37 -13.87 17.62 11.80
C GLY A 37 -12.91 16.72 11.02
N THR A 38 -12.21 17.32 10.04
CA THR A 38 -11.15 16.68 9.25
C THR A 38 -9.99 16.23 10.15
N PHE A 39 -9.17 15.27 9.65
CA PHE A 39 -7.98 14.76 10.35
C PHE A 39 -7.04 15.89 10.86
N ALA A 40 -6.85 16.94 10.06
CA ALA A 40 -6.05 18.09 10.43
C ALA A 40 -6.64 18.91 11.61
N GLN A 41 -7.95 18.94 11.77
CA GLN A 41 -8.63 19.60 12.90
C GLN A 41 -8.49 18.77 14.17
N ARG A 42 -8.59 17.44 14.08
CA ARG A 42 -8.36 16.53 15.21
C ARG A 42 -6.89 16.56 15.68
N ALA A 43 -5.94 16.61 14.78
CA ALA A 43 -4.52 16.74 15.11
C ALA A 43 -4.20 18.07 15.82
N ARG A 44 -4.81 19.18 15.37
CA ARG A 44 -4.70 20.50 16.03
C ARG A 44 -5.34 20.50 17.43
N PHE A 45 -6.46 19.84 17.60
CA PHE A 45 -7.11 19.68 18.90
C PHE A 45 -6.20 18.94 19.89
N TRP A 46 -5.72 17.75 19.54
CA TRP A 46 -4.83 16.96 20.40
C TRP A 46 -3.51 17.67 20.71
N ARG A 47 -2.94 18.39 19.75
CA ARG A 47 -1.73 19.18 19.99
C ARG A 47 -1.95 20.29 21.05
N ARG A 48 -3.12 20.93 21.04
CA ARG A 48 -3.47 21.95 22.05
C ARG A 48 -3.68 21.33 23.43
N GLU A 49 -4.38 20.22 23.51
CA GLU A 49 -4.64 19.54 24.79
C GLU A 49 -3.34 18.99 25.41
N LEU A 50 -2.45 18.41 24.61
CA LEU A 50 -1.14 17.95 25.10
C LEU A 50 -0.23 19.10 25.54
N ALA A 51 -0.24 20.23 24.83
CA ALA A 51 0.50 21.41 25.23
C ALA A 51 -0.02 21.99 26.58
N MET A 52 -1.33 21.99 26.80
CA MET A 52 -1.94 22.42 28.07
C MET A 52 -1.56 21.49 29.23
N LEU A 53 -1.59 20.16 29.01
CA LEU A 53 -1.15 19.18 30.01
C LEU A 53 0.34 19.35 30.37
N ALA A 54 1.19 19.60 29.36
CA ALA A 54 2.61 19.85 29.57
C ALA A 54 2.86 21.14 30.38
N GLN A 55 2.05 22.18 30.16
CA GLN A 55 2.12 23.44 30.88
C GLN A 55 1.67 23.27 32.34
N LEU A 56 0.58 22.55 32.57
CA LEU A 56 0.10 22.20 33.90
C LEU A 56 1.12 21.36 34.69
N ALA A 57 1.76 20.38 34.02
CA ALA A 57 2.82 19.57 34.62
C ALA A 57 4.04 20.41 35.03
N TRP A 58 4.36 21.42 34.22
CA TRP A 58 5.44 22.35 34.48
C TRP A 58 5.12 23.24 35.69
N ASP A 59 3.92 23.84 35.74
CA ASP A 59 3.49 24.74 36.77
C ASP A 59 3.39 24.04 38.16
N GLU A 60 2.92 22.78 38.18
CA GLU A 60 2.87 21.99 39.43
C GLU A 60 4.26 21.63 39.95
N ARG A 61 5.20 21.22 39.08
CA ARG A 61 6.58 20.88 39.47
C ARG A 61 7.43 22.09 39.85
N VAL A 62 7.12 23.26 39.32
CA VAL A 62 7.83 24.51 39.64
C VAL A 62 7.20 25.25 40.84
N GLY A 63 5.88 25.04 41.08
CA GLY A 63 5.13 25.71 42.12
C GLY A 63 5.42 25.22 43.55
N GLU A 64 5.75 23.93 43.74
CA GLU A 64 6.03 23.35 45.07
C GLU A 64 7.44 23.60 45.59
N GLY A 65 8.32 24.18 44.78
CA GLY A 65 9.69 24.49 45.17
C GLY A 65 10.00 25.99 45.28
N ARG A 66 9.77 26.61 46.44
CA ARG A 66 10.34 27.92 46.80
C ARG A 66 9.56 29.18 46.39
N ILE A 67 8.38 29.35 46.85
CA ILE A 67 7.73 30.67 47.00
C ILE A 67 8.24 31.28 48.30
N GLY A 68 9.20 32.19 48.26
CA GLY A 68 9.48 33.02 49.41
C GLY A 68 10.69 33.95 49.36
N ALA A 69 11.79 33.62 48.73
CA ALA A 69 13.05 34.36 48.97
C ALA A 69 13.77 34.95 47.78
N ARG A 70 13.38 34.69 46.56
CA ARG A 70 14.15 35.12 45.36
C ARG A 70 13.42 36.01 44.36
N ARG A 71 12.15 36.34 44.58
CA ARG A 71 11.34 37.15 43.64
C ARG A 71 11.77 38.61 43.57
N ARG A 72 12.34 39.21 44.61
CA ARG A 72 12.72 40.63 44.65
C ARG A 72 14.08 40.98 44.00
N ARG A 73 14.96 40.01 43.75
CA ARG A 73 16.30 40.31 43.20
C ARG A 73 16.41 40.12 41.68
N ARG A 74 15.41 39.50 41.05
CA ARG A 74 15.45 39.21 39.58
C ARG A 74 14.69 40.25 38.72
N GLU A 75 13.79 41.03 39.29
CA GLU A 75 13.06 42.02 38.49
C GLU A 75 13.93 43.23 38.11
N PHE A 76 14.99 43.51 38.86
CA PHE A 76 15.85 44.68 38.56
C PHE A 76 16.90 44.47 37.45
N ASN A 77 17.23 43.23 37.09
CA ASN A 77 18.24 42.96 36.07
C ASN A 77 17.64 42.55 34.71
N ARG A 78 16.34 42.50 34.54
CA ARG A 78 15.67 42.10 33.32
C ARG A 78 15.57 43.18 32.24
N PHE A 79 15.96 44.40 32.54
CA PHE A 79 15.80 45.54 31.60
C PHE A 79 17.02 45.84 30.71
N LYS A 80 18.12 45.07 30.74
CA LYS A 80 19.33 45.37 29.99
C LYS A 80 19.89 44.32 29.04
N ALA A 81 19.27 43.15 28.92
CA ALA A 81 19.72 42.15 27.97
C ALA A 81 18.74 42.04 26.82
N GLY A 82 19.21 42.17 25.60
CA GLY A 82 18.38 41.96 24.40
C GLY A 82 17.85 40.54 24.31
N PRO A 83 16.72 40.31 23.62
CA PRO A 83 16.05 39.02 23.59
C PRO A 83 16.90 37.85 23.04
N MET A 84 17.95 38.13 22.29
CA MET A 84 18.87 37.10 21.76
C MET A 84 19.92 36.63 22.75
N ASP A 85 20.42 37.50 23.65
CA ASP A 85 21.44 37.13 24.67
C ASP A 85 20.83 36.24 25.76
N THR A 86 19.53 36.43 26.06
CA THR A 86 18.80 35.60 27.02
C THR A 86 18.61 34.17 26.54
N VAL A 87 18.28 33.97 25.26
CA VAL A 87 18.08 32.64 24.65
C VAL A 87 19.39 31.82 24.68
N GLY A 88 20.52 32.43 24.32
CA GLY A 88 21.83 31.79 24.38
C GLY A 88 22.23 31.32 25.77
N GLN A 89 21.97 32.19 26.79
CA GLN A 89 22.24 31.86 28.19
C GLN A 89 21.29 30.77 28.72
N GLU A 90 20.01 30.82 28.38
CA GLU A 90 19.05 29.79 28.77
C GLU A 90 19.35 28.43 28.13
N LEU A 91 19.74 28.37 26.86
CA LEU A 91 20.18 27.15 26.17
C LEU A 91 21.43 26.57 26.84
N HIS A 92 22.42 27.40 27.15
CA HIS A 92 23.64 26.95 27.82
C HIS A 92 23.37 26.43 29.24
N GLN A 93 22.48 27.07 30.01
CA GLN A 93 22.07 26.59 31.33
C GLN A 93 21.25 25.28 31.23
N ALA A 94 20.36 25.15 30.23
CA ALA A 94 19.62 23.93 30.00
C ALA A 94 20.57 22.77 29.66
N TRP A 95 21.53 23.00 28.78
CA TRP A 95 22.55 22.00 28.41
C TRP A 95 23.35 21.52 29.64
N ARG A 96 23.83 22.47 30.50
CA ARG A 96 24.54 22.10 31.72
C ARG A 96 23.69 21.30 32.71
N ARG A 97 22.37 21.57 32.77
CA ARG A 97 21.44 20.81 33.63
C ARG A 97 21.23 19.39 33.08
N LEU A 98 21.08 19.25 31.78
CA LEU A 98 20.99 17.94 31.11
C LEU A 98 22.27 17.09 31.32
N CYS A 99 23.44 17.70 31.21
CA CYS A 99 24.71 17.00 31.46
C CYS A 99 24.91 16.62 32.95
N ARG A 100 24.28 17.34 33.90
CA ARG A 100 24.38 17.04 35.34
C ARG A 100 23.43 15.96 35.84
N SER A 101 22.44 15.57 35.03
CA SER A 101 21.48 14.51 35.38
C SER A 101 21.41 13.48 34.22
N PRO A 102 22.47 12.67 34.04
CA PRO A 102 22.58 11.77 32.89
C PRO A 102 21.44 10.74 32.85
N ALA A 103 21.02 10.19 34.00
CA ALA A 103 19.94 9.22 34.03
C ALA A 103 18.59 9.81 33.55
N PHE A 104 18.27 11.03 33.97
CA PHE A 104 17.06 11.72 33.50
C PHE A 104 17.15 12.05 32.00
N THR A 105 18.30 12.56 31.56
CA THR A 105 18.51 12.92 30.16
C THR A 105 18.43 11.69 29.25
N THR A 106 19.08 10.59 29.66
CA THR A 106 19.00 9.33 28.90
C THR A 106 17.58 8.78 28.82
N ALA A 107 16.85 8.76 29.94
CA ALA A 107 15.45 8.32 29.95
C ALA A 107 14.58 9.21 29.07
N SER A 108 14.73 10.53 29.13
CA SER A 108 13.97 11.48 28.32
C SER A 108 14.27 11.34 26.83
N VAL A 109 15.56 11.20 26.46
CA VAL A 109 15.99 11.01 25.07
C VAL A 109 15.50 9.68 24.53
N LEU A 110 15.60 8.59 25.30
CA LEU A 110 15.09 7.28 24.89
C LEU A 110 13.57 7.29 24.69
N THR A 111 12.83 7.91 25.59
CA THR A 111 11.37 8.03 25.45
C THR A 111 11.00 8.84 24.22
N LEU A 112 11.69 9.96 23.97
CA LEU A 112 11.45 10.79 22.80
C LEU A 112 11.83 10.07 21.51
N ALA A 113 12.99 9.40 21.51
CA ALA A 113 13.46 8.63 20.36
C ALA A 113 12.50 7.47 20.01
N LEU A 114 12.00 6.76 21.04
CA LEU A 114 11.01 5.70 20.85
C LEU A 114 9.69 6.25 20.29
N ALA A 115 9.20 7.36 20.84
CA ALA A 115 7.97 7.99 20.38
C ALA A 115 8.08 8.52 18.94
N ILE A 116 9.18 9.19 18.61
CA ILE A 116 9.44 9.69 17.26
C ILE A 116 9.65 8.51 16.30
N GLY A 117 10.44 7.50 16.71
CA GLY A 117 10.72 6.33 15.89
C GLY A 117 9.47 5.52 15.59
N ALA A 118 8.60 5.29 16.57
CA ALA A 118 7.32 4.62 16.35
C ALA A 118 6.41 5.40 15.39
N ASN A 119 6.28 6.71 15.57
CA ASN A 119 5.49 7.55 14.67
C ASN A 119 6.07 7.59 13.25
N ALA A 120 7.39 7.68 13.12
CA ALA A 120 8.06 7.66 11.82
C ALA A 120 7.88 6.32 11.11
N ALA A 121 7.96 5.20 11.85
CA ALA A 121 7.73 3.86 11.30
C ALA A 121 6.28 3.69 10.81
N ILE A 122 5.30 4.12 11.61
CA ILE A 122 3.88 4.09 11.20
C ILE A 122 3.67 4.98 9.96
N PHE A 123 4.24 6.19 9.95
CA PHE A 123 4.11 7.11 8.83
C PHE A 123 4.77 6.54 7.56
N ALA A 124 5.95 5.91 7.67
CA ALA A 124 6.62 5.28 6.53
C ALA A 124 5.79 4.11 5.93
N VAL A 125 5.10 3.34 6.78
CA VAL A 125 4.17 2.30 6.32
C VAL A 125 2.95 2.91 5.63
N VAL A 126 2.33 3.93 6.24
CA VAL A 126 1.17 4.64 5.66
C VAL A 126 1.55 5.32 4.34
N GLU A 127 2.71 5.95 4.27
CA GLU A 127 3.21 6.59 3.06
C GLU A 127 3.40 5.58 1.92
N ARG A 128 4.01 4.43 2.20
CA ARG A 128 4.22 3.40 1.18
C ARG A 128 2.93 2.72 0.73
N VAL A 129 1.98 2.49 1.64
CA VAL A 129 0.76 1.71 1.34
C VAL A 129 -0.40 2.59 0.87
N VAL A 130 -0.48 3.84 1.32
CA VAL A 130 -1.65 4.71 1.09
C VAL A 130 -1.34 5.91 0.20
N LEU A 131 -0.12 6.47 0.29
CA LEU A 131 0.21 7.75 -0.35
C LEU A 131 1.07 7.59 -1.61
N ASN A 132 1.81 6.48 -1.78
CA ASN A 132 2.54 6.25 -3.03
C ASN A 132 1.61 5.56 -4.03
N PRO A 133 1.19 6.26 -5.08
CA PRO A 133 0.48 5.60 -6.16
C PRO A 133 1.40 4.57 -6.81
N LEU A 134 0.81 3.49 -7.32
CA LEU A 134 1.54 2.53 -8.15
C LEU A 134 2.33 3.29 -9.24
N PRO A 135 3.54 2.83 -9.60
CA PRO A 135 4.37 3.49 -10.60
C PRO A 135 3.85 3.28 -12.03
N TYR A 136 2.53 3.29 -12.20
CA TYR A 136 1.85 3.14 -13.49
C TYR A 136 1.04 4.39 -13.82
N PRO A 137 1.01 4.80 -15.10
CA PRO A 137 0.20 5.94 -15.53
C PRO A 137 -1.27 5.75 -15.13
N GLU A 138 -1.88 6.80 -14.54
CA GLU A 138 -3.29 6.78 -14.11
C GLU A 138 -3.65 5.53 -13.28
N SER A 139 -2.83 5.26 -12.26
CA SER A 139 -2.96 4.05 -11.44
C SER A 139 -4.26 4.01 -10.62
N ASP A 140 -4.89 5.15 -10.40
CA ASP A 140 -6.22 5.29 -9.78
C ASP A 140 -7.34 4.62 -10.58
N ARG A 141 -7.12 4.38 -11.88
CA ARG A 141 -8.03 3.65 -12.78
C ARG A 141 -7.77 2.15 -12.83
N LEU A 142 -6.73 1.67 -12.14
CA LEU A 142 -6.43 0.23 -12.09
C LEU A 142 -7.23 -0.43 -10.97
N ILE A 143 -7.90 -1.53 -11.33
CA ILE A 143 -8.69 -2.34 -10.41
C ILE A 143 -8.28 -3.79 -10.47
N THR A 144 -8.45 -4.53 -9.38
CA THR A 144 -8.37 -5.99 -9.37
C THR A 144 -9.67 -6.60 -9.88
N LEU A 145 -9.60 -7.78 -10.47
CA LEU A 145 -10.76 -8.57 -10.87
C LEU A 145 -10.95 -9.74 -9.88
N ASP A 146 -11.35 -9.40 -8.66
CA ASP A 146 -11.59 -10.36 -7.60
C ASP A 146 -13.08 -10.68 -7.48
N HIS A 147 -13.36 -11.83 -6.89
CA HIS A 147 -14.72 -12.33 -6.70
C HIS A 147 -14.94 -12.78 -5.26
N GLY A 148 -16.18 -12.86 -4.89
CA GLY A 148 -16.67 -13.49 -3.66
C GLY A 148 -17.80 -14.44 -3.97
N SER A 149 -18.27 -15.18 -2.97
CA SER A 149 -19.45 -16.03 -3.07
C SER A 149 -20.23 -16.04 -1.75
N VAL A 150 -21.48 -15.69 -1.84
CA VAL A 150 -22.37 -15.71 -0.67
C VAL A 150 -22.59 -17.15 -0.18
N VAL A 151 -22.71 -18.10 -1.10
CA VAL A 151 -22.96 -19.50 -0.76
C VAL A 151 -21.71 -20.17 -0.12
N LEU A 152 -20.53 -19.88 -0.67
CA LEU A 152 -19.27 -20.40 -0.13
C LEU A 152 -18.78 -19.58 1.09
N LYS A 153 -19.49 -18.53 1.48
CA LYS A 153 -19.12 -17.60 2.57
C LYS A 153 -17.74 -16.97 2.39
N VAL A 154 -17.34 -16.74 1.15
CA VAL A 154 -16.12 -16.04 0.77
C VAL A 154 -16.48 -14.62 0.39
N ALA A 155 -16.08 -13.64 1.22
CA ALA A 155 -16.43 -12.24 0.99
C ALA A 155 -15.67 -11.63 -0.20
N SER A 156 -14.38 -12.01 -0.38
CA SER A 156 -13.50 -11.54 -1.45
C SER A 156 -12.28 -12.45 -1.57
N GLY A 157 -11.44 -12.21 -2.60
CA GLY A 157 -10.18 -12.95 -2.77
C GLY A 157 -10.34 -14.27 -3.54
N MET A 158 -11.52 -14.53 -4.12
CA MET A 158 -11.61 -15.55 -5.16
C MET A 158 -11.06 -14.95 -6.44
N GLU A 159 -10.06 -15.62 -6.97
CA GLU A 159 -9.45 -15.25 -8.25
C GLU A 159 -10.46 -15.35 -9.40
N THR A 160 -10.06 -15.02 -10.62
CA THR A 160 -10.94 -15.09 -11.79
C THR A 160 -10.74 -16.39 -12.59
N THR A 161 -11.57 -16.59 -13.61
CA THR A 161 -11.45 -17.69 -14.58
C THR A 161 -11.18 -17.12 -15.97
N PRO A 162 -10.62 -17.90 -16.92
CA PRO A 162 -10.54 -17.49 -18.32
C PRO A 162 -11.88 -17.05 -18.90
N GLY A 163 -12.96 -17.76 -18.59
CA GLY A 163 -14.30 -17.42 -19.09
C GLY A 163 -14.80 -16.07 -18.58
N LEU A 164 -14.65 -15.78 -17.28
CA LEU A 164 -14.97 -14.46 -16.73
C LEU A 164 -14.13 -13.36 -17.38
N TYR A 165 -12.82 -13.61 -17.55
CA TYR A 165 -11.93 -12.66 -18.23
C TYR A 165 -12.45 -12.31 -19.64
N PHE A 166 -12.82 -13.32 -20.46
CA PHE A 166 -13.33 -13.06 -21.79
C PHE A 166 -14.67 -12.34 -21.78
N VAL A 167 -15.58 -12.68 -20.86
CA VAL A 167 -16.84 -11.96 -20.70
C VAL A 167 -16.59 -10.49 -20.35
N TYR A 168 -15.68 -10.21 -19.41
CA TYR A 168 -15.34 -8.85 -19.03
C TYR A 168 -14.64 -8.10 -20.18
N LYS A 169 -13.63 -8.73 -20.81
CA LYS A 169 -12.88 -8.16 -21.94
C LYS A 169 -13.81 -7.77 -23.10
N ASN A 170 -14.78 -8.62 -23.44
CA ASN A 170 -15.57 -8.49 -24.67
C ASN A 170 -16.88 -7.73 -24.47
N ARG A 171 -17.47 -7.77 -23.25
CA ARG A 171 -18.82 -7.25 -23.01
C ARG A 171 -18.87 -6.02 -22.11
N SER A 172 -17.80 -5.74 -21.35
CA SER A 172 -17.81 -4.57 -20.46
C SER A 172 -17.68 -3.26 -21.22
N ARG A 173 -18.49 -2.30 -20.81
CA ARG A 173 -18.44 -0.91 -21.25
C ARG A 173 -17.64 -0.03 -20.28
N SER A 174 -17.42 -0.50 -19.05
CA SER A 174 -16.66 0.20 -18.01
C SER A 174 -15.16 -0.03 -18.11
N LEU A 175 -14.73 -1.16 -18.68
CA LEU A 175 -13.31 -1.47 -18.80
C LEU A 175 -12.73 -0.96 -20.14
N GLU A 176 -11.57 -0.31 -20.06
CA GLU A 176 -10.74 0.01 -21.22
C GLU A 176 -9.95 -1.22 -21.68
N SER A 177 -9.40 -1.95 -20.73
CA SER A 177 -8.64 -3.18 -20.96
C SER A 177 -8.62 -4.04 -19.70
N ALA A 178 -8.44 -5.36 -19.89
CA ALA A 178 -8.32 -6.33 -18.81
C ALA A 178 -7.21 -7.33 -19.13
N ALA A 179 -6.59 -7.88 -18.09
CA ALA A 179 -5.59 -8.93 -18.18
C ALA A 179 -5.74 -9.90 -17.01
N ILE A 180 -5.36 -11.16 -17.25
CA ILE A 180 -5.21 -12.15 -16.19
C ILE A 180 -3.78 -12.67 -16.16
N TRP A 181 -3.37 -13.09 -14.98
CA TRP A 181 -2.04 -13.63 -14.77
C TRP A 181 -2.06 -14.71 -13.66
N GLY A 182 -1.09 -15.61 -13.75
CA GLY A 182 -0.81 -16.61 -12.72
C GLY A 182 0.68 -16.66 -12.43
N MET A 183 1.05 -17.26 -11.31
CA MET A 183 2.43 -17.42 -10.88
C MET A 183 2.88 -18.88 -11.03
N GLY A 184 4.15 -19.06 -11.30
CA GLY A 184 4.81 -20.36 -11.30
C GLY A 184 6.31 -20.20 -11.21
N ASP A 185 7.00 -21.30 -11.24
CA ASP A 185 8.45 -21.34 -11.33
C ASP A 185 8.86 -22.15 -12.55
N ARG A 186 10.00 -21.81 -13.14
CA ARG A 186 10.65 -22.54 -14.24
C ARG A 186 12.13 -22.62 -14.00
N THR A 187 12.77 -23.69 -14.47
CA THR A 187 14.21 -23.84 -14.40
C THR A 187 14.85 -23.39 -15.71
N LEU A 188 15.68 -22.36 -15.65
CA LEU A 188 16.51 -21.94 -16.78
C LEU A 188 17.65 -22.94 -16.95
N LEU A 189 17.80 -23.47 -18.14
CA LEU A 189 18.82 -24.46 -18.52
C LEU A 189 19.70 -23.90 -19.65
N GLY A 190 20.89 -24.48 -19.81
CA GLY A 190 21.79 -24.21 -20.95
C GLY A 190 22.62 -22.93 -20.87
N ARG A 191 22.58 -22.20 -19.74
CA ARG A 191 23.38 -20.99 -19.52
C ARG A 191 24.06 -21.03 -18.14
N GLY A 192 25.07 -21.89 -18.00
CA GLY A 192 25.74 -22.16 -16.73
C GLY A 192 24.93 -23.13 -15.86
N GLU A 193 25.01 -22.97 -14.53
CA GLU A 193 24.24 -23.82 -13.62
C GLU A 193 22.73 -23.59 -13.77
N PRO A 194 21.91 -24.67 -13.65
CA PRO A 194 20.45 -24.53 -13.66
C PRO A 194 19.98 -23.58 -12.59
N GLU A 195 19.08 -22.67 -12.93
CA GLU A 195 18.56 -21.64 -12.02
C GLU A 195 17.02 -21.65 -12.03
N ARG A 196 16.42 -21.74 -10.85
CA ARG A 196 14.97 -21.64 -10.68
C ARG A 196 14.53 -20.18 -10.73
N LEU A 197 13.71 -19.84 -11.70
CA LEU A 197 13.19 -18.50 -11.93
C LEU A 197 11.72 -18.43 -11.52
N THR A 198 11.33 -17.32 -10.90
CA THR A 198 9.92 -17.01 -10.66
C THR A 198 9.29 -16.43 -11.92
N VAL A 199 8.24 -17.06 -12.40
CA VAL A 199 7.59 -16.75 -13.68
C VAL A 199 6.16 -16.24 -13.44
N SER A 200 5.77 -15.21 -14.17
CA SER A 200 4.37 -14.82 -14.32
C SER A 200 3.87 -15.25 -15.71
N HIS A 201 2.82 -16.06 -15.75
CA HIS A 201 2.10 -16.39 -16.97
C HIS A 201 0.97 -15.37 -17.13
N THR A 202 0.93 -14.62 -18.24
CA THR A 202 -0.01 -13.51 -18.39
C THR A 202 -0.62 -13.42 -19.78
N THR A 203 -1.80 -12.81 -19.88
CA THR A 203 -2.38 -12.47 -21.19
C THR A 203 -1.60 -11.33 -21.84
N PRO A 204 -1.57 -11.25 -23.20
CA PRO A 204 -0.86 -10.19 -23.92
C PRO A 204 -1.30 -8.77 -23.54
N SER A 205 -2.52 -8.60 -23.11
CA SER A 205 -3.10 -7.30 -22.71
C SER A 205 -2.49 -6.65 -21.47
N LEU A 206 -1.65 -7.36 -20.68
CA LEU A 206 -1.14 -6.84 -19.41
C LEU A 206 -0.44 -5.48 -19.54
N THR A 207 0.45 -5.33 -20.52
CA THR A 207 1.17 -4.06 -20.70
C THR A 207 0.27 -2.92 -21.19
N THR A 208 -0.81 -3.24 -21.88
CA THR A 208 -1.86 -2.27 -22.23
C THR A 208 -2.61 -1.80 -20.99
N VAL A 209 -2.98 -2.73 -20.10
CA VAL A 209 -3.63 -2.41 -18.82
C VAL A 209 -2.73 -1.52 -17.96
N LEU A 210 -1.44 -1.86 -17.82
CA LEU A 210 -0.49 -1.13 -16.98
C LEU A 210 0.10 0.11 -17.68
N ARG A 211 -0.07 0.25 -19.02
CA ARG A 211 0.53 1.30 -19.85
C ARG A 211 2.06 1.36 -19.71
N VAL A 212 2.69 0.18 -19.65
CA VAL A 212 4.15 0.04 -19.58
C VAL A 212 4.64 -0.67 -20.84
N ARG A 213 5.79 -0.23 -21.35
CA ARG A 213 6.44 -0.86 -22.51
C ARG A 213 7.76 -1.52 -22.09
N PRO A 214 8.19 -2.61 -22.74
CA PRO A 214 9.54 -3.12 -22.59
C PRO A 214 10.59 -2.04 -22.87
N ALA A 215 11.72 -2.09 -22.15
CA ALA A 215 12.85 -1.19 -22.37
C ALA A 215 13.57 -1.50 -23.70
N ILE A 216 13.65 -2.78 -24.06
CA ILE A 216 14.15 -3.24 -25.36
C ILE A 216 13.25 -4.36 -25.87
N GLY A 217 13.17 -4.49 -27.21
CA GLY A 217 12.32 -5.47 -27.85
C GLY A 217 10.83 -5.10 -27.78
N ARG A 218 9.98 -6.11 -27.63
CA ARG A 218 8.51 -5.98 -27.64
C ARG A 218 7.86 -6.83 -26.53
N TRP A 219 6.60 -6.57 -26.30
CA TRP A 219 5.72 -7.42 -25.52
C TRP A 219 5.03 -8.47 -26.41
N PHE A 220 4.26 -9.35 -25.80
CA PHE A 220 3.52 -10.42 -26.46
C PHE A 220 2.47 -9.89 -27.44
N THR A 221 2.30 -10.61 -28.52
CA THR A 221 1.20 -10.45 -29.48
C THR A 221 0.00 -11.31 -29.09
N GLU A 222 -1.17 -11.02 -29.64
CA GLU A 222 -2.37 -11.86 -29.43
C GLU A 222 -2.17 -13.29 -29.93
N ASP A 223 -1.41 -13.51 -31.01
CA ASP A 223 -1.12 -14.85 -31.52
C ASP A 223 -0.26 -15.69 -30.58
N GLU A 224 0.71 -15.06 -29.89
CA GLU A 224 1.50 -15.74 -28.87
C GLU A 224 0.66 -16.10 -27.64
N GLY A 225 -0.46 -15.39 -27.41
CA GLY A 225 -1.43 -15.65 -26.34
C GLY A 225 -2.45 -16.75 -26.66
N ARG A 226 -2.53 -17.25 -27.90
CA ARG A 226 -3.46 -18.31 -28.27
C ARG A 226 -2.91 -19.71 -27.94
N PRO A 227 -3.77 -20.68 -27.66
CA PRO A 227 -3.35 -22.08 -27.51
C PRO A 227 -2.54 -22.57 -28.74
N GLY A 228 -1.36 -23.13 -28.49
CA GLY A 228 -0.43 -23.57 -29.55
C GLY A 228 0.35 -22.47 -30.25
N GLY A 229 0.21 -21.21 -29.81
CA GLY A 229 0.99 -20.08 -30.31
C GLY A 229 2.49 -20.20 -30.01
N PRO A 230 3.33 -19.34 -30.63
CA PRO A 230 4.77 -19.34 -30.42
C PRO A 230 5.12 -19.13 -28.94
N LYS A 231 6.11 -19.88 -28.44
CA LYS A 231 6.60 -19.72 -27.07
C LYS A 231 7.57 -18.56 -26.98
N ALA A 232 7.13 -17.49 -26.39
CA ALA A 232 7.92 -16.29 -26.20
C ALA A 232 8.11 -15.98 -24.70
N VAL A 233 9.17 -15.25 -24.40
CA VAL A 233 9.50 -14.83 -23.03
C VAL A 233 9.99 -13.40 -23.01
N VAL A 234 9.57 -12.66 -21.96
CA VAL A 234 10.09 -11.33 -21.65
C VAL A 234 10.85 -11.42 -20.34
N LEU A 235 12.05 -10.86 -20.30
CA LEU A 235 12.94 -10.91 -19.13
C LEU A 235 12.73 -9.70 -18.23
N SER A 236 12.96 -9.87 -16.92
CA SER A 236 13.17 -8.74 -16.02
C SER A 236 14.51 -8.07 -16.29
N HIS A 237 14.62 -6.78 -15.99
CA HIS A 237 15.90 -6.07 -16.09
C HIS A 237 16.98 -6.74 -15.22
N GLY A 238 16.61 -7.23 -14.03
CA GLY A 238 17.54 -7.89 -13.12
C GLY A 238 18.12 -9.20 -13.70
N LEU A 239 17.27 -10.06 -14.25
CA LEU A 239 17.72 -11.29 -14.89
C LEU A 239 18.57 -11.01 -16.13
N TRP A 240 18.15 -10.08 -16.98
CA TRP A 240 18.92 -9.65 -18.15
C TRP A 240 20.32 -9.16 -17.78
N THR A 241 20.46 -8.34 -16.76
CA THR A 241 21.75 -7.86 -16.29
C THR A 241 22.60 -8.98 -15.71
N ARG A 242 22.01 -9.83 -14.86
CA ARG A 242 22.75 -10.88 -14.13
C ARG A 242 23.20 -12.04 -15.03
N ARG A 243 22.33 -12.51 -15.92
CA ARG A 243 22.55 -13.74 -16.73
C ARG A 243 22.94 -13.47 -18.17
N PHE A 244 22.64 -12.28 -18.68
CA PHE A 244 22.87 -11.92 -20.09
C PHE A 244 23.77 -10.70 -20.27
N GLY A 245 24.39 -10.22 -19.17
CA GLY A 245 25.39 -9.14 -19.20
C GLY A 245 24.86 -7.83 -19.77
N SER A 246 23.54 -7.58 -19.68
CA SER A 246 22.87 -6.40 -20.26
C SER A 246 23.07 -6.27 -21.78
N SER A 247 23.30 -7.39 -22.49
CA SER A 247 23.50 -7.38 -23.94
C SER A 247 22.16 -7.25 -24.67
N PRO A 248 21.97 -6.25 -25.54
CA PRO A 248 20.77 -6.15 -26.38
C PRO A 248 20.62 -7.31 -27.38
N ALA A 249 21.69 -8.03 -27.67
CA ALA A 249 21.69 -9.18 -28.57
C ALA A 249 20.84 -10.36 -28.03
N VAL A 250 20.42 -10.30 -26.75
CA VAL A 250 19.50 -11.28 -26.15
C VAL A 250 18.16 -11.36 -26.88
N ILE A 251 17.74 -10.29 -27.55
CA ILE A 251 16.48 -10.28 -28.33
C ILE A 251 16.64 -11.19 -29.55
N GLY A 252 15.74 -12.17 -29.65
CA GLY A 252 15.78 -13.22 -30.67
C GLY A 252 16.60 -14.46 -30.30
N GLU A 253 17.30 -14.44 -29.14
CA GLU A 253 17.91 -15.68 -28.64
C GLU A 253 16.83 -16.60 -28.05
N SER A 254 17.06 -17.91 -28.20
CA SER A 254 16.22 -18.92 -27.57
C SER A 254 16.82 -19.37 -26.25
N ILE A 255 16.00 -19.38 -25.20
CA ILE A 255 16.35 -19.90 -23.88
C ILE A 255 15.52 -21.12 -23.53
N VAL A 256 16.06 -22.01 -22.72
CA VAL A 256 15.37 -23.25 -22.34
C VAL A 256 14.81 -23.12 -20.93
N LEU A 257 13.49 -23.17 -20.80
CA LEU A 257 12.77 -23.18 -19.52
C LEU A 257 12.08 -24.53 -19.35
N ASP A 258 12.45 -25.30 -18.30
CA ASP A 258 11.98 -26.67 -18.05
C ASP A 258 12.09 -27.59 -19.28
N GLY A 259 13.18 -27.50 -20.03
CA GLY A 259 13.41 -28.32 -21.23
C GLY A 259 12.64 -27.84 -22.47
N GLN A 260 11.91 -26.72 -22.41
CA GLN A 260 11.19 -26.17 -23.58
C GLN A 260 11.87 -24.88 -24.05
N PRO A 261 12.05 -24.71 -25.38
CA PRO A 261 12.61 -23.49 -25.93
C PRO A 261 11.57 -22.34 -25.89
N TYR A 262 12.06 -21.14 -25.55
CA TYR A 262 11.31 -19.89 -25.58
C TYR A 262 12.17 -18.82 -26.24
N ASP A 263 11.59 -18.05 -27.15
CA ASP A 263 12.29 -16.94 -27.79
C ASP A 263 12.21 -15.68 -26.90
N VAL A 264 13.35 -15.07 -26.60
CA VAL A 264 13.42 -13.82 -25.86
C VAL A 264 12.99 -12.67 -26.78
N ILE A 265 11.84 -12.07 -26.50
CA ILE A 265 11.26 -11.01 -27.33
C ILE A 265 11.38 -9.61 -26.74
N GLY A 266 11.69 -9.51 -25.44
CA GLY A 266 11.78 -8.22 -24.77
C GLY A 266 12.41 -8.30 -23.40
N VAL A 267 12.75 -7.12 -22.87
CA VAL A 267 13.22 -6.91 -21.48
C VAL A 267 12.43 -5.78 -20.88
N MET A 268 11.88 -6.00 -19.68
CA MET A 268 11.13 -4.95 -18.96
C MET A 268 12.05 -3.87 -18.41
N PRO A 269 11.55 -2.64 -18.20
CA PRO A 269 12.32 -1.57 -17.58
C PRO A 269 12.81 -1.93 -16.18
N ALA A 270 13.90 -1.29 -15.75
CA ALA A 270 14.34 -1.36 -14.36
C ALA A 270 13.22 -0.87 -13.43
N GLY A 271 12.96 -1.62 -12.35
CA GLY A 271 11.91 -1.29 -11.41
C GLY A 271 10.50 -1.78 -11.78
N PHE A 272 10.30 -2.40 -12.95
CA PHE A 272 9.03 -3.06 -13.24
C PHE A 272 8.83 -4.28 -12.31
N ALA A 273 7.78 -4.25 -11.51
CA ALA A 273 7.58 -5.17 -10.39
C ALA A 273 6.19 -5.84 -10.38
N TYR A 274 5.49 -5.86 -11.52
CA TYR A 274 4.17 -6.49 -11.60
C TYR A 274 4.24 -7.96 -12.02
N PRO A 275 3.50 -8.87 -11.39
CA PRO A 275 2.62 -8.64 -10.24
C PRO A 275 3.38 -8.53 -8.91
N PHE A 276 4.62 -8.99 -8.84
CA PHE A 276 5.48 -8.94 -7.66
C PHE A 276 6.94 -8.65 -8.05
N PRO A 277 7.73 -7.99 -7.18
CA PRO A 277 9.14 -7.67 -7.44
C PRO A 277 10.04 -8.90 -7.72
N ARG A 278 9.62 -10.09 -7.26
CA ARG A 278 10.36 -11.33 -7.44
C ARG A 278 10.22 -11.97 -8.82
N VAL A 279 9.31 -11.47 -9.65
CA VAL A 279 9.12 -12.02 -11.02
C VAL A 279 10.34 -11.70 -11.87
N GLU A 280 10.93 -12.73 -12.44
CA GLU A 280 12.14 -12.62 -13.25
C GLU A 280 11.86 -12.81 -14.74
N VAL A 281 10.77 -13.50 -15.08
CA VAL A 281 10.34 -13.75 -16.44
C VAL A 281 8.82 -13.68 -16.57
N TRP A 282 8.36 -13.20 -17.71
CA TRP A 282 6.96 -13.29 -18.13
C TRP A 282 6.85 -14.20 -19.34
N THR A 283 5.85 -15.05 -19.35
CA THR A 283 5.45 -15.88 -20.50
C THR A 283 3.97 -15.65 -20.78
N THR A 284 3.52 -16.02 -21.96
CA THR A 284 2.09 -15.93 -22.27
C THR A 284 1.31 -17.01 -21.55
N HIS A 285 0.15 -16.61 -21.04
CA HIS A 285 -0.90 -17.54 -20.69
C HIS A 285 -1.73 -17.78 -21.96
N GLN A 286 -1.57 -18.97 -22.56
CA GLN A 286 -2.23 -19.34 -23.80
C GLN A 286 -3.67 -19.76 -23.55
N VAL A 287 -4.58 -18.80 -23.63
CA VAL A 287 -6.02 -18.99 -23.40
C VAL A 287 -6.83 -18.43 -24.55
N ASP A 288 -7.94 -19.07 -24.84
CA ASP A 288 -8.97 -18.57 -25.75
C ASP A 288 -10.38 -18.90 -25.21
N GLU A 289 -11.40 -18.40 -25.91
CA GLU A 289 -12.79 -18.58 -25.51
C GLU A 289 -13.27 -20.04 -25.63
N SER A 290 -12.61 -20.87 -26.47
CA SER A 290 -12.96 -22.28 -26.65
C SER A 290 -12.66 -23.13 -25.39
N MET A 291 -11.84 -22.63 -24.48
CA MET A 291 -11.55 -23.30 -23.21
C MET A 291 -12.73 -23.30 -22.23
N GLY A 292 -13.85 -22.65 -22.59
CA GLY A 292 -15.04 -22.56 -21.78
C GLY A 292 -14.87 -21.66 -20.54
N PHE A 293 -15.65 -21.91 -19.50
CA PHE A 293 -15.60 -21.10 -18.28
C PHE A 293 -14.24 -21.21 -17.57
N GLY A 294 -13.65 -22.39 -17.53
CA GLY A 294 -12.36 -22.66 -16.88
C GLY A 294 -12.46 -22.83 -15.36
N LEU A 295 -11.31 -22.88 -14.71
CA LEU A 295 -11.18 -22.98 -13.25
C LEU A 295 -10.75 -21.63 -12.69
N PHE A 296 -11.17 -21.33 -11.45
CA PHE A 296 -10.59 -20.26 -10.66
C PHE A 296 -9.11 -20.54 -10.37
N GLY A 297 -8.29 -19.51 -10.31
CA GLY A 297 -6.85 -19.63 -10.08
C GLY A 297 -6.03 -18.61 -10.87
N TRP A 298 -6.68 -17.56 -11.39
CA TRP A 298 -6.05 -16.50 -12.15
C TRP A 298 -6.34 -15.15 -11.50
N SER A 299 -5.32 -14.48 -11.08
CA SER A 299 -5.47 -13.11 -10.64
C SER A 299 -5.76 -12.19 -11.83
N GLY A 300 -6.65 -11.24 -11.66
CA GLY A 300 -7.05 -10.33 -12.71
C GLY A 300 -6.77 -8.87 -12.39
N VAL A 301 -6.46 -8.10 -13.43
CA VAL A 301 -6.30 -6.64 -13.36
C VAL A 301 -6.98 -6.00 -14.56
N ALA A 302 -7.61 -4.86 -14.33
CA ALA A 302 -8.25 -4.12 -15.42
C ALA A 302 -8.02 -2.62 -15.25
N ARG A 303 -8.18 -1.88 -16.34
CA ARG A 303 -8.20 -0.43 -16.37
C ARG A 303 -9.61 0.05 -16.66
N LEU A 304 -10.11 0.94 -15.83
CA LEU A 304 -11.39 1.61 -16.05
C LEU A 304 -11.26 2.60 -17.21
N ARG A 305 -12.35 2.81 -17.94
CA ARG A 305 -12.45 3.90 -18.91
C ARG A 305 -12.47 5.25 -18.19
N ASP A 306 -12.15 6.31 -18.93
CA ASP A 306 -12.23 7.68 -18.43
C ASP A 306 -13.61 8.00 -17.86
N GLY A 307 -13.63 8.61 -16.67
CA GLY A 307 -14.85 9.03 -16.00
C GLY A 307 -15.70 7.91 -15.39
N VAL A 308 -15.30 6.65 -15.51
CA VAL A 308 -15.99 5.52 -14.88
C VAL A 308 -15.51 5.36 -13.44
N THR A 309 -16.46 5.35 -12.50
CA THR A 309 -16.15 5.07 -11.09
C THR A 309 -16.10 3.57 -10.82
N LEU A 310 -15.42 3.20 -9.72
CA LEU A 310 -15.34 1.80 -9.30
C LEU A 310 -16.74 1.22 -9.03
N GLU A 311 -17.63 1.99 -8.41
CA GLU A 311 -19.00 1.56 -8.10
C GLU A 311 -19.80 1.27 -9.37
N THR A 312 -19.65 2.13 -10.39
CA THR A 312 -20.31 1.92 -11.70
C THR A 312 -19.80 0.64 -12.37
N ALA A 313 -18.48 0.43 -12.36
CA ALA A 313 -17.87 -0.77 -12.90
C ALA A 313 -18.30 -2.02 -12.13
N GLN A 314 -18.34 -1.97 -10.79
CA GLN A 314 -18.79 -3.10 -9.96
C GLN A 314 -20.24 -3.50 -10.30
N ALA A 315 -21.15 -2.53 -10.43
CA ALA A 315 -22.53 -2.80 -10.78
C ALA A 315 -22.67 -3.46 -12.18
N GLU A 316 -21.93 -2.96 -13.17
CA GLU A 316 -21.91 -3.52 -14.51
C GLU A 316 -21.34 -4.94 -14.54
N LEU A 317 -20.14 -5.14 -13.96
CA LEU A 317 -19.45 -6.43 -13.97
C LEU A 317 -20.23 -7.49 -13.19
N GLN A 318 -20.92 -7.09 -12.10
CA GLN A 318 -21.88 -7.95 -11.41
C GLN A 318 -23.03 -8.38 -12.31
N GLY A 319 -23.54 -7.47 -13.12
CA GLY A 319 -24.57 -7.79 -14.12
C GLY A 319 -24.09 -8.79 -15.19
N LEU A 320 -22.81 -8.68 -15.61
CA LEU A 320 -22.22 -9.62 -16.56
C LEU A 320 -22.04 -11.03 -15.96
N ILE A 321 -21.75 -11.15 -14.66
CA ILE A 321 -21.70 -12.45 -13.96
C ILE A 321 -23.06 -13.14 -14.01
N ALA A 322 -24.15 -12.41 -13.84
CA ALA A 322 -25.48 -12.98 -13.90
C ALA A 322 -25.79 -13.65 -15.25
N GLY A 323 -25.21 -13.12 -16.34
CA GLY A 323 -25.35 -13.68 -17.70
C GLY A 323 -24.28 -14.70 -18.10
N ILE A 324 -23.47 -15.20 -17.15
CA ILE A 324 -22.35 -16.09 -17.49
C ILE A 324 -22.82 -17.45 -18.00
N ALA A 325 -23.96 -17.97 -17.51
CA ALA A 325 -24.55 -19.21 -17.98
C ALA A 325 -25.01 -19.12 -19.44
N ASP A 326 -25.47 -17.94 -19.89
CA ASP A 326 -25.83 -17.70 -21.28
C ASP A 326 -24.60 -17.62 -22.20
N ALA A 327 -23.46 -17.21 -21.65
CA ALA A 327 -22.20 -17.16 -22.39
C ALA A 327 -21.58 -18.55 -22.55
N TYR A 328 -21.81 -19.46 -21.59
CA TYR A 328 -21.26 -20.82 -21.54
C TYR A 328 -22.34 -21.83 -21.17
N PRO A 329 -23.37 -22.02 -22.02
CA PRO A 329 -24.56 -22.85 -21.66
C PRO A 329 -24.21 -24.33 -21.45
N ASP A 330 -23.20 -24.82 -22.13
CA ASP A 330 -22.78 -26.23 -22.08
C ASP A 330 -21.71 -26.50 -21.00
N ASP A 331 -21.24 -25.48 -20.28
CA ASP A 331 -20.26 -25.64 -19.20
C ASP A 331 -20.94 -25.71 -17.82
N PRO A 332 -20.97 -26.92 -17.19
CA PRO A 332 -21.60 -27.08 -15.87
C PRO A 332 -21.02 -26.16 -14.79
N ARG A 333 -19.78 -25.72 -14.93
CA ARG A 333 -19.12 -24.79 -13.99
C ARG A 333 -19.70 -23.39 -14.11
N ALA A 334 -20.02 -22.92 -15.32
CA ALA A 334 -20.68 -21.63 -15.53
C ALA A 334 -22.07 -21.64 -14.89
N VAL A 335 -22.86 -22.69 -15.13
CA VAL A 335 -24.18 -22.87 -14.54
C VAL A 335 -24.09 -22.97 -13.02
N GLY A 336 -23.13 -23.75 -12.49
CA GLY A 336 -22.90 -23.89 -11.04
C GLY A 336 -22.53 -22.57 -10.36
N ASN A 337 -21.79 -21.67 -11.01
CA ASN A 337 -21.41 -20.38 -10.46
C ASN A 337 -22.60 -19.41 -10.32
N VAL A 338 -23.60 -19.47 -11.18
CA VAL A 338 -24.86 -18.76 -10.98
C VAL A 338 -25.54 -19.24 -9.69
N GLN A 339 -25.51 -20.56 -9.43
CA GLN A 339 -26.08 -21.15 -8.20
C GLN A 339 -25.28 -20.77 -6.94
N THR A 340 -23.95 -20.58 -7.03
CA THR A 340 -23.10 -20.17 -5.89
C THR A 340 -23.22 -18.68 -5.57
N ARG A 341 -24.01 -17.92 -6.31
CA ARG A 341 -24.15 -16.46 -6.17
C ARG A 341 -22.80 -15.77 -6.13
N LEU A 342 -22.01 -15.96 -7.21
CA LEU A 342 -20.75 -15.27 -7.39
C LEU A 342 -20.97 -13.75 -7.40
N THR A 343 -20.12 -13.03 -6.68
CA THR A 343 -20.15 -11.56 -6.60
C THR A 343 -18.85 -10.98 -7.11
N PHE A 344 -18.91 -9.88 -7.85
CA PHE A 344 -17.72 -9.10 -8.21
C PHE A 344 -17.30 -8.21 -7.04
N VAL A 345 -16.05 -8.28 -6.66
CA VAL A 345 -15.48 -7.54 -5.50
C VAL A 345 -14.20 -6.80 -5.91
N GLY A 346 -14.16 -6.25 -7.11
CA GLY A 346 -13.00 -5.48 -7.57
C GLY A 346 -12.65 -4.35 -6.60
N THR A 347 -11.36 -4.18 -6.35
CA THR A 347 -10.82 -3.08 -5.53
C THR A 347 -9.80 -2.29 -6.33
N ALA A 348 -9.58 -1.02 -5.95
CA ALA A 348 -8.48 -0.26 -6.52
C ALA A 348 -7.17 -1.02 -6.30
N LEU A 349 -6.36 -1.17 -7.36
CA LEU A 349 -5.07 -1.83 -7.27
C LEU A 349 -4.16 -1.00 -6.36
N LYS A 350 -3.65 -1.64 -5.31
CA LYS A 350 -2.73 -1.02 -4.35
C LYS A 350 -1.38 -1.73 -4.38
N THR A 351 -0.33 -1.03 -3.99
CA THR A 351 1.03 -1.59 -3.81
C THR A 351 1.07 -2.67 -2.75
#